data_a25715b05ad0e7cc0390c19ac4f19acc
#
_entry.id   a25715b05ad0e7cc0390c19ac4f19acc
#
_cell.length_a   1.000
_cell.length_b   1.000
_cell.length_c   1.000
_cell.angle_alpha   90.00
_cell.angle_beta   90.00
_cell.angle_gamma   90.00
#
_symmetry.space_group_name_H-M   'P 1'
#
loop_
_entity.id
_entity.type
_entity.pdbx_description
1 polymer ?
#
loop_
_entity_poly.entity_id
_entity_poly.type
_entity_poly.pdbx_seq_one_letter_code
_entity_poly.pdbx_strand_id
1 'polypeptide(L)'
;LIPFPTRELFMEKIHDFDLIIFDRYKRRGILPALYLDNVVDYVRNGGAVLVAAGSDFASANSLYRSPLSAILPAEPTARVVTKPFRPTLTAVGQKHPVTADLSSDKTEWGRWLRQIEVTQTSGHILMSGADERPLLILDRQGEGRVALLASDHAWLWHRGFEGGGPQRELLRRLA
;
A
#
# COMPACT_ATOMS: atom_id res chain seq x y z
N LEU A 1 14.83 -22.95 15.72
CA LEU A 1 14.02 -21.90 15.05
C LEU A 1 13.77 -20.80 16.08
N ILE A 2 14.27 -19.60 15.85
CA ILE A 2 13.97 -18.45 16.69
C ILE A 2 12.59 -17.96 16.23
N PRO A 3 11.56 -17.92 17.10
CA PRO A 3 10.26 -17.40 16.73
C PRO A 3 10.37 -15.90 16.43
N PHE A 4 9.63 -15.43 15.44
CA PHE A 4 9.56 -14.01 15.12
C PHE A 4 9.02 -13.23 16.34
N PRO A 5 9.68 -12.18 16.82
CA PRO A 5 9.38 -11.51 18.09
C PRO A 5 8.14 -10.60 17.98
N THR A 6 6.99 -11.18 17.61
CA THR A 6 5.75 -10.42 17.36
C THR A 6 5.32 -9.57 18.54
N ARG A 7 5.39 -10.13 19.77
CA ARG A 7 5.01 -9.40 20.97
C ARG A 7 5.89 -8.18 21.19
N GLU A 8 7.21 -8.36 21.14
CA GLU A 8 8.17 -7.27 21.35
C GLU A 8 7.94 -6.15 20.32
N LEU A 9 7.78 -6.49 19.03
CA LEU A 9 7.62 -5.52 17.96
C LEU A 9 6.28 -4.77 18.02
N PHE A 10 5.18 -5.46 18.28
CA PHE A 10 3.83 -4.88 18.17
C PHE A 10 3.22 -4.41 19.50
N MET A 11 3.85 -4.76 20.65
CA MET A 11 3.36 -4.35 21.97
C MET A 11 4.32 -3.39 22.68
N GLU A 12 5.64 -3.58 22.51
CA GLU A 12 6.64 -2.89 23.32
C GLU A 12 7.41 -1.84 22.52
N LYS A 13 7.73 -2.13 21.25
CA LYS A 13 8.61 -1.30 20.41
C LYS A 13 7.94 -0.70 19.17
N ILE A 14 6.63 -0.77 19.07
CA ILE A 14 5.93 -0.29 17.87
C ILE A 14 6.20 1.21 17.60
N HIS A 15 6.39 1.99 18.64
CA HIS A 15 6.68 3.42 18.55
C HIS A 15 8.13 3.77 18.20
N ASP A 16 9.02 2.76 18.16
CA ASP A 16 10.42 2.93 17.74
C ASP A 16 10.57 2.93 16.21
N PHE A 17 9.49 2.62 15.48
CA PHE A 17 9.48 2.57 14.02
C PHE A 17 8.88 3.84 13.42
N ASP A 18 9.50 4.31 12.33
CA ASP A 18 8.97 5.42 11.53
C ASP A 18 7.91 4.96 10.53
N LEU A 19 8.00 3.69 10.07
CA LEU A 19 7.11 3.12 9.07
C LEU A 19 6.94 1.61 9.29
N ILE A 20 5.70 1.14 9.21
CA ILE A 20 5.35 -0.28 9.17
C ILE A 20 4.87 -0.63 7.75
N ILE A 21 5.45 -1.67 7.15
CA ILE A 21 5.09 -2.13 5.80
C ILE A 21 4.45 -3.51 5.87
N PHE A 22 3.23 -3.63 5.34
CA PHE A 22 2.58 -4.90 5.05
C PHE A 22 2.71 -5.21 3.56
N ASP A 23 3.72 -6.00 3.19
CA ASP A 23 3.93 -6.46 1.82
C ASP A 23 3.24 -7.81 1.60
N ARG A 24 2.22 -7.85 0.76
CA ARG A 24 1.43 -9.06 0.42
C ARG A 24 0.99 -9.85 1.64
N TYR A 25 0.69 -9.15 2.72
CA TYR A 25 0.36 -9.79 3.98
C TYR A 25 -0.97 -10.55 3.87
N LYS A 26 -0.93 -11.82 4.29
CA LYS A 26 -2.07 -12.70 4.41
C LYS A 26 -2.35 -12.98 5.88
N ARG A 27 -3.59 -12.79 6.30
CA ARG A 27 -4.01 -13.15 7.66
C ARG A 27 -4.00 -14.68 7.81
N ARG A 28 -3.08 -15.17 8.62
CA ARG A 28 -2.95 -16.60 8.97
C ARG A 28 -2.96 -16.84 10.47
N GLY A 29 -3.45 -15.89 11.28
CA GLY A 29 -3.45 -15.96 12.74
C GLY A 29 -2.08 -15.71 13.39
N ILE A 30 -1.06 -15.33 12.61
CA ILE A 30 0.30 -15.04 13.15
C ILE A 30 0.28 -13.74 13.96
N LEU A 31 -0.45 -12.71 13.47
CA LEU A 31 -0.68 -11.47 14.20
C LEU A 31 -2.10 -11.48 14.77
N PRO A 32 -2.25 -11.60 16.11
CA PRO A 32 -3.54 -11.42 16.77
C PRO A 32 -4.17 -10.05 16.49
N ALA A 33 -5.50 -9.94 16.61
CA ALA A 33 -6.21 -8.68 16.41
C ALA A 33 -5.65 -7.55 17.28
N LEU A 34 -5.32 -7.83 18.54
CA LEU A 34 -4.72 -6.88 19.47
C LEU A 34 -3.45 -6.20 18.91
N TYR A 35 -2.60 -6.93 18.19
CA TYR A 35 -1.39 -6.32 17.61
C TYR A 35 -1.73 -5.40 16.45
N LEU A 36 -2.79 -5.71 15.70
CA LEU A 36 -3.29 -4.86 14.63
C LEU A 36 -4.05 -3.64 15.16
N ASP A 37 -4.72 -3.75 16.31
CA ASP A 37 -5.27 -2.60 17.04
C ASP A 37 -4.15 -1.64 17.46
N ASN A 38 -3.03 -2.15 17.98
CA ASN A 38 -1.87 -1.32 18.32
C ASN A 38 -1.27 -0.61 17.09
N VAL A 39 -1.31 -1.23 15.91
CA VAL A 39 -0.92 -0.56 14.66
C VAL A 39 -1.87 0.59 14.33
N VAL A 40 -3.17 0.41 14.54
CA VAL A 40 -4.16 1.50 14.35
C VAL A 40 -3.84 2.68 15.28
N ASP A 41 -3.59 2.41 16.56
CA ASP A 41 -3.26 3.44 17.54
C ASP A 41 -1.90 4.10 17.23
N TYR A 42 -0.90 3.32 16.82
CA TYR A 42 0.40 3.82 16.35
C TYR A 42 0.22 4.83 15.21
N VAL A 43 -0.60 4.50 14.20
CA VAL A 43 -0.88 5.43 13.09
C VAL A 43 -1.59 6.68 13.59
N ARG A 44 -2.66 6.54 14.38
CA ARG A 44 -3.42 7.70 14.89
C ARG A 44 -2.57 8.66 15.70
N ASN A 45 -1.51 8.16 16.33
CA ASN A 45 -0.55 8.93 17.13
C ASN A 45 0.69 9.39 16.32
N GLY A 46 0.64 9.39 14.99
CA GLY A 46 1.68 9.99 14.15
C GLY A 46 2.52 9.01 13.32
N GLY A 47 2.37 7.71 13.53
CA GLY A 47 3.09 6.69 12.77
C GLY A 47 2.63 6.57 11.31
N ALA A 48 3.37 5.80 10.52
CA ALA A 48 3.06 5.57 9.12
C ALA A 48 2.91 4.08 8.78
N VAL A 49 1.94 3.77 7.93
CA VAL A 49 1.70 2.40 7.42
C VAL A 49 1.63 2.41 5.89
N LEU A 50 2.35 1.49 5.26
CA LEU A 50 2.24 1.17 3.84
C LEU A 50 1.70 -0.25 3.68
N VAL A 51 0.62 -0.41 2.95
CA VAL A 51 0.10 -1.72 2.53
C VAL A 51 0.31 -1.89 1.02
N ALA A 52 1.15 -2.85 0.63
CA ALA A 52 1.26 -3.32 -0.75
C ALA A 52 0.39 -4.57 -0.91
N ALA A 53 -0.75 -4.42 -1.58
CA ALA A 53 -1.80 -5.42 -1.63
C ALA A 53 -1.50 -6.53 -2.66
N GLY A 54 -1.31 -7.75 -2.19
CA GLY A 54 -1.35 -8.95 -3.02
C GLY A 54 -2.77 -9.49 -3.20
N SER A 55 -2.92 -10.62 -3.92
CA SER A 55 -4.22 -11.25 -4.20
C SER A 55 -5.03 -11.59 -2.94
N ASP A 56 -4.35 -11.89 -1.83
CA ASP A 56 -5.01 -12.19 -0.57
C ASP A 56 -5.79 -10.99 0.01
N PHE A 57 -5.47 -9.75 -0.40
CA PHE A 57 -6.22 -8.57 0.01
C PHE A 57 -7.66 -8.58 -0.50
N ALA A 58 -7.93 -9.25 -1.64
CA ALA A 58 -9.27 -9.47 -2.18
C ALA A 58 -9.97 -10.72 -1.63
N SER A 59 -9.40 -11.44 -0.68
CA SER A 59 -9.90 -12.72 -0.18
C SER A 59 -10.49 -12.63 1.24
N ALA A 60 -11.01 -13.77 1.73
CA ALA A 60 -11.43 -13.91 3.14
C ALA A 60 -10.29 -13.66 4.15
N ASN A 61 -9.02 -13.84 3.70
CA ASN A 61 -7.81 -13.60 4.51
C ASN A 61 -7.27 -12.16 4.37
N SER A 62 -8.09 -11.26 3.83
CA SER A 62 -7.72 -9.85 3.64
C SER A 62 -7.30 -9.19 4.94
N LEU A 63 -6.26 -8.37 4.86
CA LEU A 63 -5.86 -7.45 5.92
C LEU A 63 -6.96 -6.43 6.25
N TYR A 64 -7.78 -6.07 5.27
CA TYR A 64 -8.96 -5.21 5.48
C TYR A 64 -9.99 -5.83 6.44
N ARG A 65 -10.04 -7.17 6.56
CA ARG A 65 -10.90 -7.87 7.53
C ARG A 65 -10.25 -7.99 8.92
N SER A 66 -9.58 -6.94 9.35
CA SER A 66 -8.91 -6.81 10.64
C SER A 66 -9.14 -5.40 11.19
N PRO A 67 -8.69 -5.06 12.41
CA PRO A 67 -8.77 -3.71 12.93
C PRO A 67 -8.20 -2.63 11.99
N LEU A 68 -7.27 -2.99 11.10
CA LEU A 68 -6.69 -2.05 10.13
C LEU A 68 -7.73 -1.47 9.14
N SER A 69 -8.91 -2.09 8.97
CA SER A 69 -9.99 -1.48 8.19
C SER A 69 -10.38 -0.09 8.67
N ALA A 70 -10.14 0.21 9.96
CA ALA A 70 -10.45 1.53 10.55
C ALA A 70 -9.55 2.66 10.04
N ILE A 71 -8.41 2.33 9.40
CA ILE A 71 -7.44 3.33 8.89
C ILE A 71 -7.13 3.16 7.41
N LEU A 72 -7.53 2.04 6.79
CA LEU A 72 -7.25 1.80 5.37
C LEU A 72 -8.17 2.66 4.48
N PRO A 73 -7.60 3.36 3.46
CA PRO A 73 -8.33 4.34 2.66
C PRO A 73 -9.21 3.71 1.56
N ALA A 74 -9.22 2.39 1.43
CA ALA A 74 -10.07 1.71 0.45
C ALA A 74 -10.40 0.27 0.84
N GLU A 75 -11.59 -0.16 0.46
CA GLU A 75 -12.14 -1.49 0.66
C GLU A 75 -11.94 -2.37 -0.58
N PRO A 76 -11.48 -3.64 -0.45
CA PRO A 76 -11.40 -4.56 -1.58
C PRO A 76 -12.80 -5.04 -2.02
N THR A 77 -13.03 -5.08 -3.34
CA THR A 77 -14.29 -5.57 -3.94
C THR A 77 -14.31 -7.09 -4.16
N ALA A 78 -13.37 -7.81 -3.57
CA ALA A 78 -13.13 -9.24 -3.78
C ALA A 78 -12.74 -9.63 -5.22
N ARG A 79 -12.33 -8.67 -6.06
CA ARG A 79 -11.90 -8.90 -7.45
C ARG A 79 -10.43 -8.60 -7.64
N VAL A 80 -9.77 -9.47 -8.41
CA VAL A 80 -8.38 -9.31 -8.85
C VAL A 80 -8.38 -9.12 -10.36
N VAL A 81 -7.86 -8.01 -10.82
CA VAL A 81 -7.70 -7.70 -12.24
C VAL A 81 -6.35 -8.24 -12.69
N THR A 82 -6.34 -9.23 -13.59
CA THR A 82 -5.15 -9.91 -14.11
C THR A 82 -4.94 -9.58 -15.58
N LYS A 83 -4.83 -8.31 -15.91
CA LYS A 83 -4.51 -7.82 -17.25
C LYS A 83 -3.36 -6.82 -17.20
N PRO A 84 -2.54 -6.74 -18.27
CA PRO A 84 -1.49 -5.74 -18.35
C PRO A 84 -2.08 -4.32 -18.35
N PHE A 85 -1.50 -3.43 -17.55
CA PHE A 85 -1.85 -2.00 -17.52
C PHE A 85 -0.61 -1.16 -17.21
N ARG A 86 -0.62 0.10 -17.61
CA ARG A 86 0.40 1.07 -17.22
C ARG A 86 -0.12 1.91 -16.06
N PRO A 87 0.60 1.97 -14.93
CA PRO A 87 0.29 2.94 -13.88
C PRO A 87 0.39 4.37 -14.42
N THR A 88 -0.56 5.23 -14.06
CA THR A 88 -0.61 6.63 -14.45
C THR A 88 -0.82 7.52 -13.25
N LEU A 89 -0.34 8.77 -13.31
CA LEU A 89 -0.61 9.76 -12.27
C LEU A 89 -1.98 10.40 -12.50
N THR A 90 -2.75 10.52 -11.41
CA THR A 90 -3.97 11.35 -11.42
C THR A 90 -3.63 12.84 -11.42
N ALA A 91 -4.60 13.72 -11.65
CA ALA A 91 -4.42 15.17 -11.54
C ALA A 91 -3.93 15.60 -10.15
N VAL A 92 -4.37 14.88 -9.09
CA VAL A 92 -3.88 15.07 -7.72
C VAL A 92 -2.44 14.56 -7.59
N GLY A 93 -2.16 13.37 -8.12
CA GLY A 93 -0.83 12.75 -8.07
C GLY A 93 0.24 13.57 -8.79
N GLN A 94 -0.09 14.27 -9.85
CA GLN A 94 0.85 15.16 -10.55
C GLN A 94 1.33 16.34 -9.71
N LYS A 95 0.57 16.72 -8.68
CA LYS A 95 0.88 17.85 -7.79
C LYS A 95 1.31 17.41 -6.37
N HIS A 96 1.12 16.14 -6.04
CA HIS A 96 1.40 15.65 -4.69
C HIS A 96 2.90 15.37 -4.50
N PRO A 97 3.53 15.79 -3.39
CA PRO A 97 4.99 15.64 -3.16
C PRO A 97 5.52 14.21 -3.32
N VAL A 98 4.71 13.20 -3.00
CA VAL A 98 5.09 11.78 -3.15
C VAL A 98 5.22 11.37 -4.62
N THR A 99 4.40 11.92 -5.52
CA THR A 99 4.32 11.45 -6.90
C THR A 99 4.61 12.53 -7.96
N ALA A 100 4.68 13.81 -7.55
CA ALA A 100 5.10 14.88 -8.45
C ALA A 100 6.47 14.56 -9.05
N ASP A 101 6.66 14.89 -10.32
CA ASP A 101 7.92 14.72 -11.08
C ASP A 101 8.41 13.27 -11.25
N LEU A 102 7.65 12.25 -10.80
CA LEU A 102 8.00 10.86 -11.11
C LEU A 102 8.00 10.55 -12.60
N SER A 103 7.27 11.33 -13.39
CA SER A 103 7.16 11.21 -14.85
C SER A 103 8.03 12.21 -15.61
N SER A 104 8.99 12.88 -14.97
CA SER A 104 9.85 13.91 -15.58
C SER A 104 10.69 13.41 -16.75
N ASP A 105 11.07 12.13 -16.72
CA ASP A 105 11.75 11.46 -17.82
C ASP A 105 10.72 10.85 -18.77
N LYS A 106 10.22 11.52 -19.70
CA LYS A 106 9.25 11.20 -20.80
C LYS A 106 9.14 9.73 -21.28
N THR A 107 9.67 8.79 -20.54
CA THR A 107 9.62 7.36 -20.80
C THR A 107 8.32 6.79 -20.27
N GLU A 108 7.60 6.06 -21.09
CA GLU A 108 6.45 5.29 -20.64
C GLU A 108 6.89 4.24 -19.62
N TRP A 109 6.27 4.21 -18.46
CA TRP A 109 6.56 3.21 -17.44
C TRP A 109 6.20 1.80 -17.91
N GLY A 110 6.95 0.80 -17.50
CA GLY A 110 6.65 -0.60 -17.73
C GLY A 110 5.30 -1.00 -17.12
N ARG A 111 4.62 -1.93 -17.78
CA ARG A 111 3.30 -2.41 -17.34
C ARG A 111 3.39 -3.24 -16.07
N TRP A 112 2.32 -3.19 -15.29
CA TRP A 112 2.02 -4.16 -14.25
C TRP A 112 0.96 -5.14 -14.76
N LEU A 113 0.89 -6.33 -14.14
CA LEU A 113 0.09 -7.44 -14.67
C LEU A 113 -1.07 -7.83 -13.73
N ARG A 114 -1.13 -7.23 -12.56
CA ARG A 114 -2.16 -7.52 -11.56
C ARG A 114 -2.46 -6.29 -10.71
N GLN A 115 -3.74 -6.08 -10.46
CA GLN A 115 -4.25 -5.06 -9.55
C GLN A 115 -5.39 -5.63 -8.72
N ILE A 116 -5.45 -5.26 -7.46
CA ILE A 116 -6.59 -5.53 -6.60
C ILE A 116 -7.62 -4.43 -6.85
N GLU A 117 -8.84 -4.81 -7.19
CA GLU A 117 -9.92 -3.85 -7.33
C GLU A 117 -10.37 -3.39 -5.94
N VAL A 118 -10.36 -2.08 -5.73
CA VAL A 118 -10.73 -1.46 -4.47
C VAL A 118 -11.69 -0.29 -4.71
N THR A 119 -12.56 -0.05 -3.74
CA THR A 119 -13.41 1.15 -3.67
C THR A 119 -12.81 2.10 -2.64
N GLN A 120 -12.46 3.31 -3.08
CA GLN A 120 -11.96 4.35 -2.18
C GLN A 120 -13.01 4.70 -1.13
N THR A 121 -12.61 4.79 0.12
CA THR A 121 -13.44 5.21 1.26
C THR A 121 -13.00 6.55 1.82
N SER A 122 -11.71 6.88 1.69
CA SER A 122 -11.12 8.14 2.17
C SER A 122 -9.83 8.47 1.42
N GLY A 123 -9.17 9.59 1.75
CA GLY A 123 -7.88 9.98 1.22
C GLY A 123 -7.89 10.43 -0.24
N HIS A 124 -6.73 10.40 -0.87
CA HIS A 124 -6.49 10.88 -2.22
C HIS A 124 -5.87 9.80 -3.10
N ILE A 125 -6.47 9.57 -4.28
CA ILE A 125 -5.92 8.69 -5.31
C ILE A 125 -4.81 9.45 -6.03
N LEU A 126 -3.56 8.99 -5.92
CA LEU A 126 -2.41 9.60 -6.59
C LEU A 126 -2.06 8.89 -7.89
N MET A 127 -2.32 7.59 -7.98
CA MET A 127 -2.09 6.80 -9.18
C MET A 127 -3.31 5.96 -9.51
N SER A 128 -3.57 5.82 -10.79
CA SER A 128 -4.55 4.91 -11.38
C SER A 128 -3.86 3.78 -12.13
N GLY A 129 -4.55 2.65 -12.22
CA GLY A 129 -4.08 1.47 -12.92
C GLY A 129 -5.06 0.98 -13.98
N ALA A 130 -5.37 -0.32 -13.99
CA ALA A 130 -6.28 -0.93 -14.95
C ALA A 130 -7.65 -0.25 -14.95
N ASP A 131 -8.13 0.16 -16.14
CA ASP A 131 -9.41 0.82 -16.34
C ASP A 131 -9.61 2.03 -15.41
N GLU A 132 -8.55 2.82 -15.22
CA GLU A 132 -8.52 4.01 -14.36
C GLU A 132 -8.85 3.75 -12.87
N ARG A 133 -8.81 2.48 -12.43
CA ARG A 133 -9.07 2.11 -11.04
C ARG A 133 -8.00 2.64 -10.09
N PRO A 134 -8.37 2.98 -8.83
CA PRO A 134 -7.43 3.42 -7.82
C PRO A 134 -6.27 2.43 -7.64
N LEU A 135 -5.03 2.91 -7.75
CA LEU A 135 -3.83 2.10 -7.61
C LEU A 135 -2.99 2.49 -6.40
N LEU A 136 -2.72 3.77 -6.21
CA LEU A 136 -2.06 4.30 -5.01
C LEU A 136 -2.97 5.32 -4.36
N ILE A 137 -3.32 5.07 -3.11
CA ILE A 137 -4.17 5.95 -2.30
C ILE A 137 -3.40 6.33 -1.05
N LEU A 138 -3.33 7.63 -0.75
CA LEU A 138 -2.76 8.14 0.49
C LEU A 138 -3.84 8.80 1.32
N ASP A 139 -3.74 8.60 2.64
CA ASP A 139 -4.66 9.22 3.59
C ASP A 139 -3.95 9.65 4.88
N ARG A 140 -4.56 10.58 5.59
CA ARG A 140 -4.20 10.95 6.96
C ARG A 140 -5.20 10.36 7.93
N GLN A 141 -4.68 9.69 8.97
CA GLN A 141 -5.49 9.07 10.01
C GLN A 141 -5.00 9.55 11.38
N GLY A 142 -5.78 10.46 12.00
CA GLY A 142 -5.30 11.18 13.15
C GLY A 142 -4.09 12.05 12.78
N GLU A 143 -2.97 11.88 13.49
CA GLU A 143 -1.71 12.57 13.18
C GLU A 143 -0.82 11.79 12.21
N GLY A 144 -1.14 10.53 11.93
CA GLY A 144 -0.34 9.63 11.10
C GLY A 144 -0.77 9.56 9.64
N ARG A 145 -0.18 8.62 8.94
CA ARG A 145 -0.31 8.50 7.47
C ARG A 145 -0.46 7.05 7.07
N VAL A 146 -1.32 6.82 6.08
CA VAL A 146 -1.52 5.49 5.49
C VAL A 146 -1.37 5.58 3.98
N ALA A 147 -0.64 4.62 3.42
CA ALA A 147 -0.56 4.40 1.98
C ALA A 147 -1.11 3.00 1.66
N LEU A 148 -2.02 2.93 0.71
CA LEU A 148 -2.47 1.68 0.11
C LEU A 148 -2.05 1.64 -1.36
N LEU A 149 -1.17 0.71 -1.70
CA LEU A 149 -0.83 0.35 -3.07
C LEU A 149 -1.63 -0.91 -3.45
N ALA A 150 -2.61 -0.77 -4.34
CA ALA A 150 -3.52 -1.85 -4.74
C ALA A 150 -2.89 -2.85 -5.73
N SER A 151 -1.60 -3.08 -5.62
CA SER A 151 -0.82 -4.06 -6.37
C SER A 151 0.49 -4.36 -5.65
N ASP A 152 0.97 -5.57 -5.82
CA ASP A 152 2.30 -6.01 -5.38
C ASP A 152 3.32 -6.02 -6.53
N HIS A 153 3.00 -5.44 -7.70
CA HIS A 153 3.83 -5.55 -8.90
C HIS A 153 4.84 -4.41 -9.09
N ALA A 154 5.00 -3.51 -8.12
CA ALA A 154 6.01 -2.43 -8.20
C ALA A 154 7.44 -2.96 -8.44
N TRP A 155 7.76 -4.18 -8.02
CA TRP A 155 9.05 -4.82 -8.25
C TRP A 155 9.38 -5.05 -9.72
N LEU A 156 8.37 -5.12 -10.63
CA LEU A 156 8.58 -5.23 -12.07
C LEU A 156 9.36 -4.01 -12.60
N TRP A 157 9.09 -2.84 -12.06
CA TRP A 157 9.83 -1.63 -12.42
C TRP A 157 11.28 -1.70 -12.01
N HIS A 158 11.56 -2.24 -10.81
CA HIS A 158 12.94 -2.44 -10.35
C HIS A 158 13.72 -3.43 -11.24
N ARG A 159 13.04 -4.44 -11.77
CA ARG A 159 13.62 -5.43 -12.68
C ARG A 159 13.79 -4.91 -14.11
N GLY A 160 13.37 -3.68 -14.41
CA GLY A 160 13.45 -3.12 -15.75
C GLY A 160 12.45 -3.72 -16.74
N PHE A 161 11.40 -4.40 -16.26
CA PHE A 161 10.37 -4.99 -17.12
C PHE A 161 9.73 -3.91 -17.98
N GLU A 162 9.76 -4.11 -19.33
CA GLU A 162 9.29 -3.15 -20.35
C GLU A 162 9.82 -1.71 -20.14
N GLY A 163 11.10 -1.59 -19.79
CA GLY A 163 11.74 -0.30 -19.53
C GLY A 163 11.71 0.12 -18.05
N GLY A 164 10.97 -0.61 -17.21
CA GLY A 164 10.92 -0.30 -15.78
C GLY A 164 10.08 0.91 -15.43
N GLY A 165 10.41 1.55 -14.31
CA GLY A 165 9.71 2.73 -13.80
C GLY A 165 10.31 3.25 -12.48
N PRO A 166 9.78 4.32 -11.91
CA PRO A 166 10.38 5.04 -10.79
C PRO A 166 10.14 4.36 -9.42
N GLN A 167 10.23 3.02 -9.32
CA GLN A 167 9.93 2.27 -8.09
C GLN A 167 10.76 2.76 -6.90
N ARG A 168 12.10 2.93 -7.09
CA ARG A 168 12.98 3.36 -6.00
C ARG A 168 12.58 4.73 -5.46
N GLU A 169 12.32 5.69 -6.35
CA GLU A 169 11.95 7.05 -5.97
C GLU A 169 10.55 7.09 -5.33
N LEU A 170 9.60 6.33 -5.87
CA LEU A 170 8.26 6.21 -5.28
C LEU A 170 8.35 5.67 -3.84
N LEU A 171 9.07 4.57 -3.62
CA LEU A 171 9.18 3.98 -2.28
C LEU A 171 9.94 4.90 -1.32
N ARG A 172 11.00 5.59 -1.79
CA ARG A 172 11.74 6.57 -0.98
C ARG A 172 10.85 7.73 -0.51
N ARG A 173 9.87 8.14 -1.32
CA ARG A 173 8.96 9.24 -0.97
C ARG A 173 7.75 8.77 -0.15
N LEU A 174 7.44 7.48 -0.19
CA LEU A 174 6.40 6.89 0.66
C LEU A 174 6.90 6.60 2.07
N ALA A 175 8.20 6.32 2.23
CA ALA A 175 8.87 6.16 3.53
C ALA A 175 9.25 7.51 4.15
#